data_d68dc3aef8a3fb168c2e5eabde67fabb
#
_entry.id   d68dc3aef8a3fb168c2e5eabde67fabb
#
_cell.length_a   1.000
_cell.length_b   1.000
_cell.length_c   1.000
_cell.angle_alpha   90.00
_cell.angle_beta   90.00
_cell.angle_gamma   90.00
#
_symmetry.space_group_name_H-M   'P 1'
#
loop_
_entity.id
_entity.type
_entity.pdbx_description
1 polymer ?
#
loop_
_entity_poly.entity_id
_entity_poly.type
_entity_poly.pdbx_seq_one_letter_code
_entity_poly.pdbx_strand_id
1 'polypeptide(L)'
;MRQEISFNETRWWWGTMPFVSNPRHAKPQTSSILRSLWAPAALVALIGAALRVGVLAAVAAAQDDKLWGLLNKWDAKHYVEIARGGYFGADISTDGPVHETTMAFFPGFPFLVRGLSSIFGTDEAGTAIALNVLFSIALAAGVMALAARMGMGKWAQVLSAVMVTCAPMSIVFSMPYTEALFGALAIWAVVALSLIHISEP
;
A
#
# COMPACT_ATOMS: atom_id res chain seq x y z
N MET A 1 50.43 -44.49 -52.10
CA MET A 1 50.34 -43.04 -51.81
C MET A 1 49.18 -42.82 -50.89
N ARG A 2 49.42 -42.60 -49.58
CA ARG A 2 48.44 -42.23 -48.59
C ARG A 2 48.64 -40.74 -48.33
N GLN A 3 47.65 -39.93 -48.65
CA GLN A 3 47.64 -38.53 -48.26
C GLN A 3 47.13 -38.45 -46.82
N GLU A 4 47.97 -37.99 -45.91
CA GLU A 4 47.61 -37.60 -44.59
C GLU A 4 46.86 -36.25 -44.61
N ILE A 5 45.61 -36.25 -44.19
CA ILE A 5 44.82 -35.02 -44.02
C ILE A 5 45.20 -34.46 -42.67
N SER A 6 45.98 -33.38 -42.69
CA SER A 6 46.30 -32.60 -41.49
C SER A 6 45.05 -31.92 -41.03
N PHE A 7 44.58 -32.33 -39.86
CA PHE A 7 43.50 -31.63 -39.08
C PHE A 7 44.10 -30.37 -38.47
N ASN A 8 43.83 -29.23 -39.13
CA ASN A 8 44.22 -27.93 -38.61
C ASN A 8 43.30 -27.57 -37.44
N GLU A 9 43.86 -27.44 -36.26
CA GLU A 9 43.14 -27.08 -35.00
C GLU A 9 42.40 -25.75 -35.18
N THR A 10 41.09 -25.83 -35.24
CA THR A 10 40.23 -24.67 -35.10
C THR A 10 40.41 -24.12 -33.70
N ARG A 11 41.23 -23.08 -33.57
CA ARG A 11 41.34 -22.27 -32.35
C ARG A 11 39.97 -21.70 -32.02
N TRP A 12 39.34 -22.26 -31.00
CA TRP A 12 38.12 -21.73 -30.45
C TRP A 12 38.37 -20.33 -29.84
N TRP A 13 37.63 -19.35 -30.25
CA TRP A 13 37.70 -17.92 -29.89
C TRP A 13 37.43 -17.60 -28.42
N TRP A 14 37.45 -18.57 -27.54
CA TRP A 14 37.13 -18.42 -26.10
C TRP A 14 38.33 -18.06 -25.23
N GLY A 15 39.48 -17.81 -25.77
CA GLY A 15 40.75 -17.73 -25.06
C GLY A 15 41.23 -16.36 -24.60
N THR A 16 40.47 -15.27 -24.72
CA THR A 16 40.90 -13.96 -24.19
C THR A 16 39.73 -13.04 -23.86
N MET A 17 38.74 -13.54 -23.16
CA MET A 17 37.93 -12.57 -22.42
C MET A 17 38.73 -12.16 -21.18
N PRO A 18 39.08 -10.86 -21.00
CA PRO A 18 39.68 -10.42 -19.77
C PRO A 18 38.67 -10.78 -18.67
N PHE A 19 39.13 -11.51 -17.67
CA PHE A 19 38.37 -11.75 -16.42
C PHE A 19 38.03 -10.38 -15.86
N VAL A 20 36.82 -9.92 -16.18
CA VAL A 20 36.28 -8.70 -15.58
C VAL A 20 36.23 -9.01 -14.11
N SER A 21 37.19 -8.49 -13.37
CA SER A 21 37.22 -8.55 -11.91
C SER A 21 35.86 -8.06 -11.45
N ASN A 22 35.09 -9.01 -10.91
CA ASN A 22 33.80 -8.83 -10.32
C ASN A 22 33.70 -7.47 -9.60
N PRO A 23 32.88 -6.51 -10.07
CA PRO A 23 32.65 -5.31 -9.32
C PRO A 23 32.13 -5.77 -7.98
N ARG A 24 32.92 -5.52 -6.94
CA ARG A 24 32.65 -5.87 -5.53
C ARG A 24 31.16 -5.81 -5.32
N HIS A 25 30.57 -6.92 -4.84
CA HIS A 25 29.20 -7.00 -4.39
C HIS A 25 28.98 -5.92 -3.32
N ALA A 26 28.74 -4.70 -3.75
CA ALA A 26 28.15 -3.69 -2.90
C ALA A 26 26.80 -4.27 -2.50
N LYS A 27 26.70 -4.81 -1.28
CA LYS A 27 25.43 -5.22 -0.70
C LYS A 27 24.47 -4.07 -0.99
N PRO A 28 23.38 -4.28 -1.71
CA PRO A 28 22.45 -3.20 -1.95
C PRO A 28 22.08 -2.63 -0.59
N GLN A 29 22.28 -1.33 -0.41
CA GLN A 29 21.89 -0.63 0.82
C GLN A 29 20.36 -0.55 0.82
N THR A 30 19.72 -1.70 0.99
CA THR A 30 18.25 -1.86 0.97
C THR A 30 17.59 -0.92 1.98
N SER A 31 18.27 -0.66 3.11
CA SER A 31 17.78 0.25 4.15
C SER A 31 17.78 1.72 3.73
N SER A 32 18.76 2.17 2.95
CA SER A 32 18.82 3.57 2.51
C SER A 32 17.80 3.86 1.41
N ILE A 33 17.60 2.91 0.49
CA ILE A 33 16.59 3.02 -0.57
C ILE A 33 15.20 3.08 0.05
N LEU A 34 14.87 2.17 0.98
CA LEU A 34 13.57 2.17 1.64
C LEU A 34 13.31 3.48 2.38
N ARG A 35 14.31 4.01 3.10
CA ARG A 35 14.16 5.31 3.78
C ARG A 35 13.88 6.47 2.82
N SER A 36 14.48 6.47 1.63
CA SER A 36 14.28 7.53 0.64
C SER A 36 12.91 7.52 -0.02
N LEU A 37 12.14 6.42 0.08
CA LEU A 37 10.82 6.30 -0.52
C LEU A 37 9.69 6.91 0.32
N TRP A 38 9.89 7.06 1.64
CA TRP A 38 8.81 7.52 2.52
C TRP A 38 8.36 8.96 2.26
N ALA A 39 9.30 9.87 2.00
CA ALA A 39 8.98 11.26 1.74
C ALA A 39 8.15 11.46 0.44
N PRO A 40 8.55 10.91 -0.72
CA PRO A 40 7.73 11.00 -1.92
C PRO A 40 6.42 10.21 -1.79
N ALA A 41 6.39 9.08 -1.09
CA ALA A 41 5.16 8.34 -0.82
C ALA A 41 4.17 9.15 0.03
N ALA A 42 4.66 9.80 1.09
CA ALA A 42 3.84 10.69 1.90
C ALA A 42 3.28 11.85 1.08
N LEU A 43 4.10 12.47 0.23
CA LEU A 43 3.65 13.56 -0.63
C LEU A 43 2.53 13.10 -1.58
N VAL A 44 2.71 11.97 -2.26
CA VAL A 44 1.70 11.40 -3.17
C VAL A 44 0.41 11.06 -2.43
N ALA A 45 0.50 10.39 -1.27
CA ALA A 45 -0.66 9.99 -0.49
C ALA A 45 -1.42 11.19 0.06
N LEU A 46 -0.71 12.22 0.56
CA LEU A 46 -1.32 13.44 1.10
C LEU A 46 -1.97 14.30 0.00
N ILE A 47 -1.33 14.45 -1.16
CA ILE A 47 -1.94 15.12 -2.31
C ILE A 47 -3.19 14.36 -2.75
N GLY A 48 -3.12 13.03 -2.87
CA GLY A 48 -4.27 12.19 -3.20
C GLY A 48 -5.40 12.34 -2.17
N ALA A 49 -5.09 12.36 -0.88
CA ALA A 49 -6.06 12.58 0.18
C ALA A 49 -6.72 13.96 0.07
N ALA A 50 -5.91 15.00 -0.12
CA ALA A 50 -6.41 16.38 -0.29
C ALA A 50 -7.34 16.52 -1.50
N LEU A 51 -6.99 15.89 -2.63
CA LEU A 51 -7.83 15.89 -3.84
C LEU A 51 -9.16 15.17 -3.58
N ARG A 52 -9.15 13.99 -2.96
CA ARG A 52 -10.37 13.22 -2.64
C ARG A 52 -11.28 13.98 -1.69
N VAL A 53 -10.72 14.51 -0.60
CA VAL A 53 -11.49 15.31 0.37
C VAL A 53 -12.01 16.59 -0.28
N GLY A 54 -11.21 17.24 -1.15
CA GLY A 54 -11.64 18.41 -1.92
C GLY A 54 -12.83 18.11 -2.85
N VAL A 55 -12.80 16.97 -3.56
CA VAL A 55 -13.93 16.52 -4.39
C VAL A 55 -15.15 16.24 -3.53
N LEU A 56 -15.00 15.54 -2.39
CA LEU A 56 -16.13 15.29 -1.47
C LEU A 56 -16.69 16.58 -0.90
N ALA A 57 -15.84 17.55 -0.58
CA ALA A 57 -16.28 18.84 -0.08
C ALA A 57 -17.07 19.63 -1.16
N ALA A 58 -16.63 19.56 -2.41
CA ALA A 58 -17.38 20.18 -3.52
C ALA A 58 -18.73 19.50 -3.75
N VAL A 59 -18.80 18.17 -3.66
CA VAL A 59 -20.07 17.40 -3.74
C VAL A 59 -20.99 17.75 -2.57
N ALA A 60 -20.45 17.81 -1.34
CA ALA A 60 -21.22 18.19 -0.15
C ALA A 60 -21.85 19.59 -0.33
N ALA A 61 -21.05 20.56 -0.76
CA ALA A 61 -21.52 21.92 -1.00
C ALA A 61 -22.60 21.98 -2.12
N ALA A 62 -22.45 21.17 -3.18
CA ALA A 62 -23.43 21.13 -4.27
C ALA A 62 -24.76 20.46 -3.85
N GLN A 63 -24.76 19.60 -2.85
CA GLN A 63 -25.94 18.86 -2.35
C GLN A 63 -26.50 19.45 -1.05
N ASP A 64 -25.97 20.55 -0.57
CA ASP A 64 -26.30 21.14 0.74
C ASP A 64 -26.16 20.13 1.89
N ASP A 65 -25.14 19.26 1.79
CA ASP A 65 -24.83 18.20 2.75
C ASP A 65 -23.52 18.53 3.52
N LYS A 66 -23.28 17.85 4.62
CA LYS A 66 -22.07 18.02 5.42
C LYS A 66 -20.99 17.06 4.96
N LEU A 67 -19.78 17.57 4.69
CA LEU A 67 -18.61 16.75 4.36
C LEU A 67 -18.41 15.59 5.33
N TRP A 68 -18.58 15.84 6.65
CA TRP A 68 -18.44 14.80 7.68
C TRP A 68 -19.47 13.67 7.51
N GLY A 69 -20.69 13.99 7.08
CA GLY A 69 -21.72 12.99 6.75
C GLY A 69 -21.31 12.12 5.58
N LEU A 70 -20.73 12.72 4.52
CA LEU A 70 -20.25 11.97 3.36
C LEU A 70 -19.06 11.08 3.70
N LEU A 71 -18.13 11.54 4.54
CA LEU A 71 -16.97 10.74 4.97
C LEU A 71 -17.37 9.53 5.84
N ASN A 72 -18.50 9.60 6.54
CA ASN A 72 -19.02 8.54 7.40
C ASN A 72 -20.22 7.80 6.78
N LYS A 73 -20.35 7.82 5.45
CA LYS A 73 -21.47 7.20 4.74
C LYS A 73 -21.18 5.71 4.46
N TRP A 74 -22.25 4.97 4.17
CA TRP A 74 -22.21 3.53 3.86
C TRP A 74 -21.56 2.70 4.98
N ASP A 75 -20.60 1.84 4.63
CA ASP A 75 -19.96 0.91 5.57
C ASP A 75 -19.11 1.61 6.64
N ALA A 76 -18.68 2.86 6.40
CA ALA A 76 -17.92 3.65 7.36
C ALA A 76 -18.61 3.73 8.72
N LYS A 77 -19.95 3.88 8.73
CA LYS A 77 -20.74 3.92 9.96
C LYS A 77 -20.58 2.64 10.79
N HIS A 78 -20.59 1.47 10.16
CA HIS A 78 -20.46 0.18 10.84
C HIS A 78 -19.08 0.00 11.47
N TYR A 79 -18.02 0.39 10.79
CA TYR A 79 -16.67 0.37 11.38
C TYR A 79 -16.56 1.27 12.60
N VAL A 80 -17.15 2.47 12.55
CA VAL A 80 -17.17 3.41 13.68
C VAL A 80 -18.04 2.88 14.83
N GLU A 81 -19.21 2.30 14.55
CA GLU A 81 -20.09 1.68 15.52
C GLU A 81 -19.40 0.53 16.25
N ILE A 82 -18.72 -0.36 15.52
CA ILE A 82 -17.95 -1.46 16.14
C ILE A 82 -16.80 -0.90 17.00
N ALA A 83 -16.14 0.17 16.55
CA ALA A 83 -15.10 0.81 17.35
C ALA A 83 -15.65 1.38 18.67
N ARG A 84 -16.85 1.97 18.67
CA ARG A 84 -17.52 2.51 19.87
C ARG A 84 -18.02 1.44 20.81
N GLY A 85 -18.90 0.56 20.32
CA GLY A 85 -19.67 -0.39 21.14
C GLY A 85 -19.20 -1.84 21.07
N GLY A 86 -18.32 -2.19 20.13
CA GLY A 86 -18.03 -3.59 19.79
C GLY A 86 -19.17 -4.20 18.96
N TYR A 87 -19.16 -5.51 18.80
CA TYR A 87 -20.16 -6.24 17.99
C TYR A 87 -21.49 -6.47 18.71
N PHE A 88 -21.54 -6.32 20.02
CA PHE A 88 -22.69 -6.66 20.87
C PHE A 88 -23.14 -5.47 21.72
N GLY A 89 -22.85 -4.24 21.29
CA GLY A 89 -23.30 -3.02 21.97
C GLY A 89 -24.81 -2.85 21.89
N ALA A 90 -25.39 -2.10 22.83
CA ALA A 90 -26.84 -1.90 22.92
C ALA A 90 -27.49 -1.23 21.70
N ASP A 91 -26.69 -0.50 20.91
CA ASP A 91 -27.15 0.25 19.72
C ASP A 91 -26.88 -0.50 18.40
N ILE A 92 -26.38 -1.75 18.46
CA ILE A 92 -26.02 -2.52 17.29
C ILE A 92 -27.10 -3.56 17.02
N SER A 93 -27.78 -3.42 15.89
CA SER A 93 -28.72 -4.43 15.43
C SER A 93 -27.98 -5.68 14.97
N THR A 94 -28.25 -6.80 15.67
CA THR A 94 -27.80 -8.15 15.27
C THR A 94 -28.91 -8.96 14.61
N ASP A 95 -30.13 -8.42 14.54
CA ASP A 95 -31.36 -9.13 14.18
C ASP A 95 -31.80 -8.92 12.73
N GLY A 96 -30.91 -8.45 11.85
CA GLY A 96 -31.19 -8.22 10.45
C GLY A 96 -30.48 -9.20 9.50
N PRO A 97 -30.69 -9.07 8.18
CA PRO A 97 -29.89 -9.75 7.18
C PRO A 97 -28.39 -9.47 7.38
N VAL A 98 -27.52 -10.43 7.11
CA VAL A 98 -26.07 -10.33 7.39
C VAL A 98 -25.43 -9.02 6.83
N HIS A 99 -25.93 -8.54 5.69
CA HIS A 99 -25.44 -7.28 5.08
C HIS A 99 -25.90 -6.00 5.81
N GLU A 100 -26.87 -6.11 6.71
CA GLU A 100 -27.35 -4.99 7.55
C GLU A 100 -26.76 -5.04 8.96
N THR A 101 -25.99 -6.08 9.28
CA THR A 101 -25.40 -6.27 10.61
C THR A 101 -23.91 -5.97 10.62
N THR A 102 -23.41 -5.53 11.77
CA THR A 102 -21.96 -5.31 11.99
C THR A 102 -21.14 -6.60 11.92
N MET A 103 -21.77 -7.77 11.99
CA MET A 103 -21.13 -9.08 11.96
C MET A 103 -20.41 -9.38 10.62
N ALA A 104 -20.77 -8.69 9.54
CA ALA A 104 -20.13 -8.82 8.25
C ALA A 104 -18.70 -8.20 8.19
N PHE A 105 -18.35 -7.37 9.17
CA PHE A 105 -17.12 -6.58 9.15
C PHE A 105 -16.00 -7.22 9.98
N PHE A 106 -14.79 -7.25 9.42
CA PHE A 106 -13.64 -7.84 10.10
C PHE A 106 -13.15 -6.97 11.27
N PRO A 107 -12.85 -7.57 12.46
CA PRO A 107 -12.61 -6.83 13.70
C PRO A 107 -11.30 -6.04 13.75
N GLY A 108 -10.30 -6.38 12.95
CA GLY A 108 -8.95 -5.85 13.09
C GLY A 108 -8.87 -4.32 13.06
N PHE A 109 -9.49 -3.69 12.07
CA PHE A 109 -9.47 -2.24 11.91
C PHE A 109 -10.29 -1.52 13.00
N PRO A 110 -11.56 -1.87 13.28
CA PRO A 110 -12.33 -1.21 14.33
C PRO A 110 -11.68 -1.31 15.71
N PHE A 111 -11.10 -2.46 16.06
CA PHE A 111 -10.41 -2.60 17.35
C PHE A 111 -9.12 -1.79 17.44
N LEU A 112 -8.39 -1.65 16.32
CA LEU A 112 -7.25 -0.74 16.25
C LEU A 112 -7.69 0.71 16.46
N VAL A 113 -8.78 1.13 15.80
CA VAL A 113 -9.38 2.46 15.97
C VAL A 113 -9.79 2.68 17.43
N ARG A 114 -10.54 1.73 18.03
CA ARG A 114 -10.97 1.78 19.42
C ARG A 114 -9.79 1.94 20.39
N GLY A 115 -8.75 1.12 20.22
CA GLY A 115 -7.57 1.18 21.07
C GLY A 115 -6.88 2.54 21.02
N LEU A 116 -6.68 3.07 19.82
CA LEU A 116 -6.03 4.36 19.65
C LEU A 116 -6.90 5.53 20.08
N SER A 117 -8.21 5.54 19.76
CA SER A 117 -9.12 6.59 20.22
C SER A 117 -9.19 6.64 21.75
N SER A 118 -9.19 5.48 22.42
CA SER A 118 -9.16 5.40 23.88
C SER A 118 -7.86 5.93 24.50
N ILE A 119 -6.70 5.65 23.86
CA ILE A 119 -5.39 6.11 24.34
C ILE A 119 -5.26 7.63 24.20
N PHE A 120 -5.70 8.18 23.08
CA PHE A 120 -5.52 9.60 22.75
C PHE A 120 -6.73 10.46 23.12
N GLY A 121 -7.83 9.88 23.60
CA GLY A 121 -9.05 10.61 23.93
C GLY A 121 -9.71 11.28 22.73
N THR A 122 -9.60 10.66 21.54
CA THR A 122 -10.09 11.21 20.28
C THR A 122 -11.38 10.50 19.83
N ASP A 123 -12.13 11.14 18.92
CA ASP A 123 -13.29 10.54 18.26
C ASP A 123 -12.86 9.39 17.33
N GLU A 124 -13.64 8.31 17.32
CA GLU A 124 -13.34 7.09 16.55
C GLU A 124 -13.32 7.34 15.04
N ALA A 125 -14.25 8.14 14.52
CA ALA A 125 -14.29 8.42 13.09
C ALA A 125 -13.07 9.25 12.66
N GLY A 126 -12.70 10.27 13.43
CA GLY A 126 -11.48 11.05 13.20
C GLY A 126 -10.22 10.21 13.29
N THR A 127 -10.14 9.32 14.29
CA THR A 127 -9.03 8.37 14.46
C THR A 127 -8.92 7.41 13.27
N ALA A 128 -10.05 6.88 12.80
CA ALA A 128 -10.09 5.99 11.64
C ALA A 128 -9.58 6.69 10.37
N ILE A 129 -10.02 7.93 10.13
CA ILE A 129 -9.56 8.73 8.97
C ILE A 129 -8.05 9.01 9.07
N ALA A 130 -7.55 9.40 10.26
CA ALA A 130 -6.13 9.64 10.46
C ALA A 130 -5.28 8.38 10.23
N LEU A 131 -5.74 7.23 10.71
CA LEU A 131 -5.11 5.93 10.44
C LEU A 131 -5.08 5.61 8.95
N ASN A 132 -6.17 5.86 8.23
CA ASN A 132 -6.22 5.61 6.80
C ASN A 132 -5.29 6.51 6.00
N VAL A 133 -5.02 7.73 6.45
CA VAL A 133 -3.94 8.56 5.88
C VAL A 133 -2.57 7.89 6.07
N LEU A 134 -2.28 7.40 7.27
CA LEU A 134 -1.01 6.71 7.57
C LEU A 134 -0.87 5.41 6.75
N PHE A 135 -1.93 4.60 6.65
CA PHE A 135 -1.93 3.39 5.85
C PHE A 135 -1.82 3.69 4.35
N SER A 136 -2.41 4.79 3.87
CA SER A 136 -2.23 5.22 2.47
C SER A 136 -0.79 5.61 2.17
N ILE A 137 -0.09 6.24 3.11
CA ILE A 137 1.35 6.52 2.99
C ILE A 137 2.14 5.20 2.93
N ALA A 138 1.83 4.25 3.83
CA ALA A 138 2.47 2.95 3.85
C ALA A 138 2.19 2.16 2.56
N LEU A 139 0.97 2.20 2.04
CA LEU A 139 0.58 1.61 0.76
C LEU A 139 1.39 2.22 -0.39
N ALA A 140 1.44 3.55 -0.49
CA ALA A 140 2.21 4.24 -1.52
C ALA A 140 3.70 3.88 -1.46
N ALA A 141 4.28 3.84 -0.26
CA ALA A 141 5.68 3.44 -0.06
C ALA A 141 5.93 1.98 -0.48
N GLY A 142 5.02 1.07 -0.16
CA GLY A 142 5.09 -0.34 -0.56
C GLY A 142 5.01 -0.52 -2.09
N VAL A 143 4.10 0.19 -2.76
CA VAL A 143 3.98 0.19 -4.23
C VAL A 143 5.28 0.71 -4.88
N MET A 144 5.83 1.83 -4.39
CA MET A 144 7.10 2.36 -4.89
C MET A 144 8.26 1.40 -4.62
N ALA A 145 8.29 0.74 -3.47
CA ALA A 145 9.31 -0.24 -3.12
C ALA A 145 9.25 -1.46 -4.06
N LEU A 146 8.06 -1.97 -4.37
CA LEU A 146 7.88 -3.06 -5.32
C LEU A 146 8.32 -2.64 -6.72
N ALA A 147 7.89 -1.47 -7.20
CA ALA A 147 8.30 -0.93 -8.50
C ALA A 147 9.83 -0.75 -8.60
N ALA A 148 10.47 -0.27 -7.52
CA ALA A 148 11.93 -0.16 -7.45
C ALA A 148 12.63 -1.53 -7.58
N ARG A 149 12.06 -2.59 -6.97
CA ARG A 149 12.56 -3.97 -7.07
C ARG A 149 12.43 -4.55 -8.47
N MET A 150 11.37 -4.16 -9.18
CA MET A 150 11.20 -4.52 -10.60
C MET A 150 12.13 -3.74 -11.53
N GLY A 151 13.07 -2.93 -11.00
CA GLY A 151 14.02 -2.15 -11.79
C GLY A 151 13.43 -0.88 -12.42
N MET A 152 12.23 -0.46 -12.00
CA MET A 152 11.58 0.71 -12.57
C MET A 152 12.26 2.01 -12.12
N GLY A 153 12.38 2.96 -13.03
CA GLY A 153 12.93 4.29 -12.75
C GLY A 153 12.08 5.09 -11.75
N LYS A 154 12.65 6.12 -11.15
CA LYS A 154 11.98 6.91 -10.09
C LYS A 154 10.61 7.47 -10.50
N TRP A 155 10.48 7.95 -11.73
CA TRP A 155 9.20 8.44 -12.24
C TRP A 155 8.13 7.36 -12.31
N ALA A 156 8.49 6.16 -12.76
CA ALA A 156 7.56 5.04 -12.83
C ALA A 156 7.14 4.56 -11.43
N GLN A 157 8.05 4.60 -10.44
CA GLN A 157 7.73 4.33 -9.04
C GLN A 157 6.68 5.32 -8.50
N VAL A 158 6.88 6.62 -8.73
CA VAL A 158 5.92 7.66 -8.32
C VAL A 158 4.58 7.49 -9.03
N LEU A 159 4.58 7.29 -10.35
CA LEU A 159 3.36 7.07 -11.13
C LEU A 159 2.58 5.84 -10.66
N SER A 160 3.26 4.75 -10.32
CA SER A 160 2.61 3.56 -9.76
C SER A 160 1.88 3.88 -8.45
N ALA A 161 2.50 4.64 -7.55
CA ALA A 161 1.86 5.08 -6.31
C ALA A 161 0.67 6.01 -6.58
N VAL A 162 0.80 6.95 -7.53
CA VAL A 162 -0.30 7.84 -7.94
C VAL A 162 -1.47 7.03 -8.50
N MET A 163 -1.22 6.06 -9.37
CA MET A 163 -2.28 5.21 -9.94
C MET A 163 -3.08 4.47 -8.88
N VAL A 164 -2.44 4.01 -7.81
CA VAL A 164 -3.12 3.30 -6.72
C VAL A 164 -3.84 4.27 -5.78
N THR A 165 -3.18 5.37 -5.38
CA THR A 165 -3.72 6.26 -4.34
C THR A 165 -4.61 7.38 -4.88
N CYS A 166 -4.60 7.66 -6.18
CA CYS A 166 -5.42 8.69 -6.81
C CYS A 166 -6.45 8.13 -7.81
N ALA A 167 -6.61 6.81 -7.89
CA ALA A 167 -7.68 6.19 -8.68
C ALA A 167 -9.06 6.65 -8.17
N PRO A 168 -10.11 6.70 -9.01
CA PRO A 168 -11.45 7.12 -8.59
C PRO A 168 -11.98 6.36 -7.38
N MET A 169 -11.75 5.04 -7.32
CA MET A 169 -12.16 4.19 -6.20
C MET A 169 -11.33 4.38 -4.92
N SER A 170 -10.20 5.08 -5.01
CA SER A 170 -9.36 5.37 -3.83
C SER A 170 -10.02 6.30 -2.80
N ILE A 171 -11.22 6.81 -3.10
CA ILE A 171 -12.03 7.60 -2.17
C ILE A 171 -12.22 6.89 -0.82
N VAL A 172 -12.31 5.57 -0.82
CA VAL A 172 -12.40 4.71 0.40
C VAL A 172 -11.21 4.87 1.34
N PHE A 173 -10.04 5.27 0.83
CA PHE A 173 -8.86 5.55 1.67
C PHE A 173 -8.99 6.84 2.49
N SER A 174 -9.99 7.67 2.22
CA SER A 174 -10.29 8.89 2.98
C SER A 174 -11.48 8.71 3.92
N MET A 175 -12.06 7.53 3.98
CA MET A 175 -13.21 7.16 4.80
C MET A 175 -12.79 6.14 5.87
N PRO A 176 -13.55 5.92 6.96
CA PRO A 176 -13.31 4.87 7.96
C PRO A 176 -13.51 3.45 7.42
N TYR A 177 -12.65 3.00 6.50
CA TYR A 177 -12.68 1.71 5.84
C TYR A 177 -11.39 0.93 6.08
N THR A 178 -11.38 -0.40 5.85
CA THR A 178 -10.21 -1.26 6.04
C THR A 178 -9.26 -1.31 4.85
N GLU A 179 -9.63 -0.79 3.69
CA GLU A 179 -8.97 -0.98 2.42
C GLU A 179 -7.55 -0.42 2.39
N ALA A 180 -7.31 0.72 3.05
CA ALA A 180 -5.96 1.28 3.14
C ALA A 180 -5.04 0.40 3.98
N LEU A 181 -5.54 -0.14 5.11
CA LEU A 181 -4.81 -1.09 5.95
C LEU A 181 -4.53 -2.39 5.19
N PHE A 182 -5.57 -2.98 4.58
CA PHE A 182 -5.43 -4.21 3.81
C PHE A 182 -4.44 -4.05 2.66
N GLY A 183 -4.58 -2.97 1.87
CA GLY A 183 -3.68 -2.69 0.75
C GLY A 183 -2.23 -2.50 1.20
N ALA A 184 -2.01 -1.80 2.32
CA ALA A 184 -0.68 -1.64 2.89
C ALA A 184 -0.08 -2.99 3.31
N LEU A 185 -0.82 -3.80 4.05
CA LEU A 185 -0.35 -5.12 4.48
C LEU A 185 -0.07 -6.05 3.29
N ALA A 186 -0.95 -6.09 2.31
CA ALA A 186 -0.80 -6.93 1.13
C ALA A 186 0.44 -6.55 0.32
N ILE A 187 0.64 -5.26 0.02
CA ILE A 187 1.80 -4.83 -0.77
C ILE A 187 3.11 -5.09 -0.04
N TRP A 188 3.17 -4.84 1.27
CA TRP A 188 4.38 -5.10 2.05
C TRP A 188 4.66 -6.59 2.21
N ALA A 189 3.63 -7.45 2.26
CA ALA A 189 3.82 -8.90 2.19
C ALA A 189 4.46 -9.32 0.86
N VAL A 190 3.99 -8.78 -0.28
CA VAL A 190 4.60 -9.03 -1.60
C VAL A 190 6.04 -8.52 -1.65
N VAL A 191 6.32 -7.33 -1.12
CA VAL A 191 7.69 -6.80 -1.01
C VAL A 191 8.57 -7.71 -0.17
N ALA A 192 8.08 -8.22 0.95
CA ALA A 192 8.82 -9.15 1.81
C ALA A 192 9.10 -10.48 1.11
N LEU A 193 8.10 -11.07 0.45
CA LEU A 193 8.26 -12.31 -0.32
C LEU A 193 9.28 -12.15 -1.46
N SER A 194 9.29 -10.99 -2.13
CA SER A 194 10.28 -10.70 -3.17
C SER A 194 11.72 -10.62 -2.65
N LEU A 195 11.94 -10.45 -1.34
CA LEU A 195 13.26 -10.51 -0.71
C LEU A 195 13.77 -11.94 -0.56
N ILE A 196 12.88 -12.88 -0.28
CA ILE A 196 13.23 -14.28 -0.01
C ILE A 196 13.68 -14.95 -1.31
N HIS A 197 12.97 -14.74 -2.41
CA HIS A 197 13.28 -15.38 -3.70
C HIS A 197 14.60 -14.91 -4.37
N ILE A 198 15.12 -13.73 -3.99
CA ILE A 198 16.39 -13.22 -4.53
C ILE A 198 17.60 -13.74 -3.75
N SER A 199 17.40 -14.29 -2.56
CA SER A 199 18.47 -14.77 -1.67
C SER A 199 18.78 -16.27 -1.82
N GLU A 200 18.02 -17.00 -2.62
CA GLU A 200 18.36 -18.39 -2.94
C GLU A 200 19.28 -18.43 -4.16
N PRO A 201 20.48 -19.09 -4.06
CA PRO A 201 21.44 -19.24 -5.15
C PRO A 201 20.96 -20.22 -6.21
#